data_3d215c7cfd37dc94926512fc614254d4
#
_entry.id   3d215c7cfd37dc94926512fc614254d4
#
_cell.length_a   1.000
_cell.length_b   1.000
_cell.length_c   1.000
_cell.angle_alpha   90.00
_cell.angle_beta   90.00
_cell.angle_gamma   90.00
#
_symmetry.space_group_name_H-M   'P 1'
#
loop_
_entity.id
_entity.type
_entity.pdbx_description
1 polymer ?
#
loop_
_entity_poly.entity_id
_entity_poly.type
_entity_poly.pdbx_seq_one_letter_code
_entity_poly.pdbx_strand_id
1 'polypeptide(L)'
;WISDLLADAYVGIIGGTPSSFQTLVGSKEDGTDPHSMTASLLGISRDNAKTVVYSRRYSAGLKSMINYMREFRKTLTSAEAKQLASDMFAKTKGKKIEGRWRLGTESVMFNELERIATSSDPRTPTLKRTMSDAIHPRFTGHKDYLTSKINFCVQSSGVDFLHICLTAVDYLCSKYDIDARLCITIHDEYRYIVLAKDSARFCLALQIAHLWTRAYISYSVGLYDLPASVAWFSGVDI
;
A
#
# COMPACT_ATOMS: atom_id res chain seq x y z
N TRP A 1 -2.44 2.06 -0.19
CA TRP A 1 -2.10 2.30 -1.58
C TRP A 1 -1.37 1.12 -2.24
N ILE A 2 -0.08 0.94 -1.99
CA ILE A 2 0.68 -0.19 -2.54
C ILE A 2 0.19 -1.52 -1.99
N SER A 3 -0.20 -1.59 -0.73
CA SER A 3 -0.80 -2.80 -0.16
C SER A 3 -2.14 -3.14 -0.78
N ASP A 4 -2.94 -2.14 -1.17
CA ASP A 4 -4.20 -2.36 -1.88
C ASP A 4 -3.95 -2.85 -3.30
N LEU A 5 -3.02 -2.21 -4.00
CA LEU A 5 -2.59 -2.63 -5.32
C LEU A 5 -2.07 -4.08 -5.33
N LEU A 6 -1.25 -4.44 -4.36
CA LEU A 6 -0.76 -5.81 -4.21
C LEU A 6 -1.90 -6.79 -3.87
N ALA A 7 -2.83 -6.39 -3.00
CA ALA A 7 -4.00 -7.21 -2.69
C ALA A 7 -4.83 -7.49 -3.96
N ASP A 8 -5.10 -6.47 -4.75
CA ASP A 8 -5.86 -6.60 -5.98
C ASP A 8 -5.13 -7.46 -7.03
N ALA A 9 -3.83 -7.25 -7.19
CA ALA A 9 -3.02 -8.07 -8.08
C ALA A 9 -3.07 -9.55 -7.69
N TYR A 10 -2.94 -9.87 -6.41
CA TYR A 10 -2.99 -11.26 -5.96
C TYR A 10 -4.38 -11.87 -6.04
N VAL A 11 -5.43 -11.12 -5.77
CA VAL A 11 -6.81 -11.58 -5.98
C VAL A 11 -7.10 -11.81 -7.45
N GLY A 12 -6.64 -10.94 -8.34
CA GLY A 12 -6.73 -11.12 -9.79
C GLY A 12 -6.05 -12.39 -10.29
N ILE A 13 -4.84 -12.69 -9.81
CA ILE A 13 -4.07 -13.90 -10.15
C ILE A 13 -4.81 -15.18 -9.77
N ILE A 14 -5.55 -15.19 -8.66
CA ILE A 14 -6.31 -16.37 -8.21
C ILE A 14 -7.76 -16.39 -8.68
N GLY A 15 -8.16 -15.49 -9.58
CA GLY A 15 -9.50 -15.44 -10.17
C GLY A 15 -10.58 -14.81 -9.29
N GLY A 16 -10.21 -13.99 -8.31
CA GLY A 16 -11.14 -13.21 -7.49
C GLY A 16 -11.50 -11.86 -8.12
N THR A 17 -12.60 -11.26 -7.68
CA THR A 17 -12.93 -9.87 -8.03
C THR A 17 -12.20 -8.92 -7.08
N PRO A 18 -11.40 -7.96 -7.57
CA PRO A 18 -10.71 -6.99 -6.73
C PRO A 18 -11.72 -6.19 -5.90
N SER A 19 -11.64 -6.27 -4.58
CA SER A 19 -12.58 -5.58 -3.69
C SER A 19 -12.16 -4.15 -3.38
N SER A 20 -10.90 -3.83 -3.58
CA SER A 20 -10.35 -2.50 -3.33
C SER A 20 -10.48 -1.55 -4.53
N PHE A 21 -10.90 -2.03 -5.70
CA PHE A 21 -11.15 -1.17 -6.86
C PHE A 21 -12.09 -0.01 -6.54
N GLN A 22 -13.15 -0.26 -5.80
CA GLN A 22 -14.10 0.78 -5.39
C GLN A 22 -13.46 1.80 -4.44
N THR A 23 -12.50 1.39 -3.62
CA THR A 23 -11.83 2.29 -2.67
C THR A 23 -10.71 3.10 -3.28
N LEU A 24 -10.14 2.65 -4.42
CA LEU A 24 -9.11 3.38 -5.15
C LEU A 24 -9.66 4.60 -5.90
N VAL A 25 -10.95 4.59 -6.25
CA VAL A 25 -11.62 5.71 -6.94
C VAL A 25 -12.45 6.59 -6.01
N GLY A 26 -12.48 6.28 -4.71
CA GLY A 26 -13.21 7.06 -3.71
C GLY A 26 -12.54 8.40 -3.38
N SER A 27 -13.34 9.41 -3.06
CA SER A 27 -12.85 10.73 -2.65
C SER A 27 -13.11 11.02 -1.17
N LYS A 28 -12.28 11.90 -0.59
CA LYS A 28 -12.47 12.37 0.78
C LYS A 28 -13.69 13.29 0.87
N GLU A 29 -13.93 14.08 -0.17
CA GLU A 29 -15.04 15.03 -0.24
C GLU A 29 -16.39 14.31 -0.21
N ASP A 30 -16.50 13.20 -0.93
CA ASP A 30 -17.72 12.38 -1.00
C ASP A 30 -17.83 11.36 0.14
N GLY A 31 -16.80 11.27 0.99
CA GLY A 31 -16.77 10.28 2.07
C GLY A 31 -16.66 8.83 1.60
N THR A 32 -16.23 8.62 0.36
CA THR A 32 -16.11 7.29 -0.27
C THR A 32 -14.70 6.72 -0.21
N ASP A 33 -13.73 7.47 0.32
CA ASP A 33 -12.37 6.98 0.54
C ASP A 33 -12.32 5.91 1.65
N PRO A 34 -11.30 5.03 1.67
CA PRO A 34 -11.22 3.91 2.63
C PRO A 34 -11.27 4.33 4.09
N HIS A 35 -10.74 5.51 4.41
CA HIS A 35 -10.73 5.99 5.79
C HIS A 35 -12.11 6.50 6.21
N SER A 36 -12.81 7.22 5.34
CA SER A 36 -14.18 7.69 5.59
C SER A 36 -15.16 6.52 5.70
N MET A 37 -15.06 5.53 4.82
CA MET A 37 -15.86 4.30 4.89
C MET A 37 -15.61 3.53 6.18
N THR A 38 -14.34 3.39 6.58
CA THR A 38 -13.96 2.74 7.84
C THR A 38 -14.45 3.53 9.05
N ALA A 39 -14.36 4.85 9.03
CA ALA A 39 -14.86 5.73 10.07
C ALA A 39 -16.38 5.54 10.29
N SER A 40 -17.14 5.54 9.20
CA SER A 40 -18.59 5.29 9.23
C SER A 40 -18.92 3.91 9.78
N LEU A 41 -18.22 2.87 9.31
CA LEU A 41 -18.43 1.49 9.75
C LEU A 41 -18.16 1.31 11.25
N LEU A 42 -17.12 1.95 11.78
CA LEU A 42 -16.68 1.79 13.16
C LEU A 42 -17.26 2.84 14.10
N GLY A 43 -17.92 3.88 13.59
CA GLY A 43 -18.42 5.00 14.37
C GLY A 43 -17.33 5.79 15.09
N ILE A 44 -16.22 6.04 14.40
CA ILE A 44 -15.03 6.79 14.89
C ILE A 44 -14.70 7.95 13.95
N SER A 45 -13.81 8.85 14.38
CA SER A 45 -13.33 9.92 13.50
C SER A 45 -12.54 9.35 12.32
N ARG A 46 -12.46 10.10 11.21
CA ARG A 46 -11.67 9.71 10.03
C ARG A 46 -10.18 9.54 10.37
N ASP A 47 -9.63 10.38 11.26
CA ASP A 47 -8.22 10.29 11.68
C ASP A 47 -7.95 9.01 12.48
N ASN A 48 -8.88 8.64 13.38
CA ASN A 48 -8.81 7.36 14.09
C ASN A 48 -8.97 6.18 13.13
N ALA A 49 -9.85 6.30 12.14
CA ALA A 49 -10.01 5.28 11.10
C ALA A 49 -8.74 5.11 10.27
N LYS A 50 -8.03 6.20 9.96
CA LYS A 50 -6.72 6.17 9.30
C LYS A 50 -5.72 5.33 10.10
N THR A 51 -5.63 5.55 11.42
CA THR A 51 -4.78 4.76 12.31
C THR A 51 -5.15 3.28 12.29
N VAL A 52 -6.44 2.96 12.34
CA VAL A 52 -6.94 1.58 12.27
C VAL A 52 -6.55 0.92 10.94
N VAL A 53 -6.82 1.59 9.83
CA VAL A 53 -6.52 1.07 8.48
C VAL A 53 -5.03 0.80 8.31
N TYR A 54 -4.16 1.75 8.66
CA TYR A 54 -2.72 1.55 8.56
C TYR A 54 -2.20 0.45 9.48
N SER A 55 -2.65 0.41 10.74
CA SER A 55 -2.21 -0.64 11.66
C SER A 55 -2.60 -2.03 11.16
N ARG A 56 -3.77 -2.17 10.53
CA ARG A 56 -4.21 -3.41 9.89
C ARG A 56 -3.30 -3.79 8.73
N ARG A 57 -2.90 -2.85 7.89
CA ARG A 57 -1.97 -3.07 6.77
C ARG A 57 -0.60 -3.53 7.24
N TYR A 58 -0.20 -3.12 8.44
CA TYR A 58 1.02 -3.58 9.11
C TYR A 58 0.81 -4.79 10.02
N SER A 59 -0.22 -5.60 9.73
CA SER A 59 -0.49 -6.87 10.42
C SER A 59 -0.95 -6.76 11.87
N ALA A 60 -1.50 -5.61 12.30
CA ALA A 60 -2.05 -5.50 13.64
C ALA A 60 -3.13 -6.55 13.90
N GLY A 61 -2.93 -7.34 14.95
CA GLY A 61 -3.82 -8.44 15.31
C GLY A 61 -5.11 -7.98 16.01
N LEU A 62 -6.00 -8.92 16.28
CA LEU A 62 -7.30 -8.66 16.93
C LEU A 62 -7.16 -7.94 18.27
N LYS A 63 -6.14 -8.29 19.08
CA LYS A 63 -5.89 -7.63 20.38
C LYS A 63 -5.64 -6.13 20.22
N SER A 64 -4.84 -5.73 19.25
CA SER A 64 -4.57 -4.32 18.97
C SER A 64 -5.84 -3.60 18.50
N MET A 65 -6.66 -4.25 17.67
CA MET A 65 -7.94 -3.69 17.23
C MET A 65 -8.91 -3.47 18.37
N ILE A 66 -9.03 -4.41 19.30
CA ILE A 66 -9.84 -4.26 20.50
C ILE A 66 -9.38 -3.04 21.33
N ASN A 67 -8.06 -2.87 21.48
CA ASN A 67 -7.52 -1.73 22.20
C ASN A 67 -7.86 -0.40 21.51
N TYR A 68 -7.70 -0.31 20.18
CA TYR A 68 -8.10 0.89 19.43
C TYR A 68 -9.61 1.18 19.56
N MET A 69 -10.45 0.16 19.49
CA MET A 69 -11.90 0.38 19.66
C MET A 69 -12.22 0.96 21.04
N ARG A 70 -11.58 0.46 22.09
CA ARG A 70 -11.76 0.99 23.46
C ARG A 70 -11.19 2.40 23.65
N GLU A 71 -10.08 2.72 22.99
CA GLU A 71 -9.45 4.03 23.03
C GLU A 71 -10.29 5.09 22.30
N PHE A 72 -10.75 4.76 21.10
CA PHE A 72 -11.45 5.71 20.24
C PHE A 72 -12.95 5.82 20.54
N ARG A 73 -13.53 4.81 21.16
CA ARG A 73 -14.93 4.79 21.62
C ARG A 73 -14.99 4.37 23.09
N LYS A 74 -14.70 5.32 23.97
CA LYS A 74 -14.63 5.11 25.43
C LYS A 74 -15.95 4.61 26.05
N THR A 75 -17.06 4.75 25.36
CA THR A 75 -18.39 4.26 25.80
C THR A 75 -18.60 2.77 25.56
N LEU A 76 -17.74 2.10 24.78
CA LEU A 76 -17.88 0.67 24.51
C LEU A 76 -17.46 -0.17 25.71
N THR A 77 -18.23 -1.17 26.02
CA THR A 77 -17.84 -2.27 26.92
C THR A 77 -16.76 -3.13 26.25
N SER A 78 -16.04 -3.90 27.05
CA SER A 78 -15.03 -4.82 26.52
C SER A 78 -15.63 -5.87 25.55
N ALA A 79 -16.86 -6.29 25.78
CA ALA A 79 -17.58 -7.24 24.93
C ALA A 79 -17.93 -6.61 23.56
N GLU A 80 -18.47 -5.40 23.57
CA GLU A 80 -18.81 -4.66 22.34
C GLU A 80 -17.58 -4.32 21.52
N ALA A 81 -16.48 -3.88 22.16
CA ALA A 81 -15.22 -3.60 21.47
C ALA A 81 -14.64 -4.87 20.81
N LYS A 82 -14.72 -6.02 21.51
CA LYS A 82 -14.31 -7.31 20.97
C LYS A 82 -15.18 -7.73 19.79
N GLN A 83 -16.49 -7.58 19.91
CA GLN A 83 -17.43 -7.92 18.83
C GLN A 83 -17.16 -7.07 17.60
N LEU A 84 -17.08 -5.75 17.74
CA LEU A 84 -16.81 -4.82 16.64
C LEU A 84 -15.48 -5.11 15.92
N ALA A 85 -14.42 -5.37 16.68
CA ALA A 85 -13.14 -5.77 16.12
C ALA A 85 -13.23 -7.12 15.39
N SER A 86 -13.98 -8.09 15.92
CA SER A 86 -14.16 -9.41 15.29
C SER A 86 -14.96 -9.31 13.99
N ASP A 87 -16.00 -8.48 13.95
CA ASP A 87 -16.81 -8.25 12.75
C ASP A 87 -16.00 -7.58 11.64
N MET A 88 -15.17 -6.61 12.01
CA MET A 88 -14.23 -5.99 11.08
C MET A 88 -13.25 -7.02 10.48
N PHE A 89 -12.69 -7.91 11.33
CA PHE A 89 -11.82 -8.98 10.85
C PHE A 89 -12.54 -9.96 9.91
N ALA A 90 -13.77 -10.35 10.25
CA ALA A 90 -14.54 -11.26 9.41
C ALA A 90 -14.84 -10.67 8.02
N LYS A 91 -15.10 -9.35 7.94
CA LYS A 91 -15.38 -8.67 6.67
C LYS A 91 -14.18 -8.64 5.72
N THR A 92 -12.96 -8.48 6.25
CA THR A 92 -11.75 -8.31 5.43
C THR A 92 -10.93 -9.59 5.30
N LYS A 93 -10.92 -10.44 6.33
CA LYS A 93 -10.16 -11.70 6.34
C LYS A 93 -10.94 -12.89 5.82
N GLY A 94 -12.25 -12.79 5.68
CA GLY A 94 -13.11 -13.88 5.22
C GLY A 94 -13.37 -14.94 6.30
N LYS A 95 -13.21 -16.21 5.97
CA LYS A 95 -13.51 -17.34 6.86
C LYS A 95 -12.24 -17.96 7.43
N LYS A 96 -12.35 -18.50 8.65
CA LYS A 96 -11.28 -19.27 9.26
C LYS A 96 -11.42 -20.75 8.88
N ILE A 97 -10.46 -21.26 8.10
CA ILE A 97 -10.41 -22.65 7.62
C ILE A 97 -9.10 -23.25 8.12
N GLU A 98 -9.18 -24.37 8.82
CA GLU A 98 -8.01 -25.06 9.43
C GLU A 98 -7.11 -24.11 10.25
N GLY A 99 -7.72 -23.23 11.03
CA GLY A 99 -7.00 -22.28 11.87
C GLY A 99 -6.42 -21.05 11.14
N ARG A 100 -6.51 -20.97 9.82
CA ARG A 100 -6.03 -19.82 9.00
C ARG A 100 -7.20 -19.05 8.39
N TRP A 101 -7.04 -17.73 8.32
CA TRP A 101 -7.98 -16.90 7.60
C TRP A 101 -7.81 -17.09 6.10
N ARG A 102 -8.94 -17.27 5.38
CA ARG A 102 -8.98 -17.48 3.93
C ARG A 102 -10.19 -16.78 3.32
N LEU A 103 -10.17 -16.62 1.99
CA LEU A 103 -11.29 -16.12 1.17
C LEU A 103 -11.61 -14.63 1.35
N GLY A 104 -10.91 -13.89 2.20
CA GLY A 104 -10.99 -12.44 2.22
C GLY A 104 -9.80 -11.83 1.50
N THR A 105 -9.97 -10.64 0.90
CA THR A 105 -8.90 -9.94 0.16
C THR A 105 -7.68 -9.68 1.01
N GLU A 106 -7.89 -9.28 2.26
CA GLU A 106 -6.79 -9.07 3.20
C GLU A 106 -6.04 -10.37 3.53
N SER A 107 -6.74 -11.49 3.73
CA SER A 107 -6.07 -12.76 4.01
C SER A 107 -5.30 -13.28 2.81
N VAL A 108 -5.78 -13.06 1.59
CA VAL A 108 -5.05 -13.38 0.35
C VAL A 108 -3.75 -12.59 0.28
N MET A 109 -3.81 -11.28 0.47
CA MET A 109 -2.63 -10.42 0.50
C MET A 109 -1.61 -10.88 1.55
N PHE A 110 -2.04 -11.07 2.80
CA PHE A 110 -1.12 -11.48 3.87
C PHE A 110 -0.54 -12.87 3.67
N ASN A 111 -1.31 -13.83 3.18
CA ASN A 111 -0.80 -15.16 2.86
C ASN A 111 0.28 -15.11 1.79
N GLU A 112 0.13 -14.24 0.79
CA GLU A 112 1.12 -14.08 -0.27
C GLU A 112 2.37 -13.33 0.23
N LEU A 113 2.20 -12.26 1.02
CA LEU A 113 3.32 -11.58 1.65
C LEU A 113 4.09 -12.50 2.61
N GLU A 114 3.39 -13.36 3.36
CA GLU A 114 4.02 -14.39 4.20
C GLU A 114 4.78 -15.41 3.36
N ARG A 115 4.21 -15.85 2.23
CA ARG A 115 4.88 -16.76 1.28
C ARG A 115 6.19 -16.15 0.75
N ILE A 116 6.16 -14.88 0.35
CA ILE A 116 7.36 -14.15 -0.09
C ILE A 116 8.36 -14.05 1.06
N ALA A 117 7.91 -13.56 2.22
CA ALA A 117 8.77 -13.29 3.38
C ALA A 117 9.46 -14.54 3.95
N THR A 118 8.86 -15.72 3.78
CA THR A 118 9.38 -17.01 4.27
C THR A 118 10.06 -17.85 3.20
N SER A 119 10.13 -17.37 1.95
CA SER A 119 10.84 -18.07 0.88
C SER A 119 12.36 -18.09 1.15
N SER A 120 13.07 -18.97 0.47
CA SER A 120 14.54 -19.07 0.58
C SER A 120 15.27 -17.84 0.02
N ASP A 121 14.65 -17.14 -0.94
CA ASP A 121 15.15 -15.90 -1.55
C ASP A 121 14.02 -14.88 -1.64
N PRO A 122 13.71 -14.18 -0.52
CA PRO A 122 12.61 -13.23 -0.49
C PRO A 122 12.96 -11.95 -1.25
N ARG A 123 12.11 -11.62 -2.23
CA ARG A 123 12.29 -10.47 -3.12
C ARG A 123 11.06 -9.58 -3.14
N THR A 124 11.27 -8.27 -3.33
CA THR A 124 10.17 -7.31 -3.49
C THR A 124 9.33 -7.65 -4.74
N PRO A 125 8.02 -7.45 -4.69
CA PRO A 125 7.12 -7.83 -5.80
C PRO A 125 7.46 -7.15 -7.13
N THR A 126 7.87 -5.89 -7.11
CA THR A 126 8.04 -5.07 -8.32
C THR A 126 9.45 -5.16 -8.91
N LEU A 127 10.45 -4.64 -8.22
CA LEU A 127 11.84 -4.63 -8.72
C LEU A 127 12.64 -5.87 -8.37
N LYS A 128 12.02 -6.86 -7.71
CA LYS A 128 12.69 -8.14 -7.34
C LYS A 128 13.94 -7.94 -6.48
N ARG A 129 13.97 -6.89 -5.67
CA ARG A 129 15.10 -6.60 -4.78
C ARG A 129 15.11 -7.57 -3.61
N THR A 130 16.30 -7.98 -3.22
CA THR A 130 16.51 -8.90 -2.09
C THR A 130 16.12 -8.25 -0.78
N MET A 131 15.57 -9.04 0.14
CA MET A 131 15.31 -8.62 1.52
C MET A 131 16.63 -8.29 2.24
N SER A 132 16.58 -7.32 3.15
CA SER A 132 17.74 -6.94 3.99
C SER A 132 18.29 -8.15 4.76
N ASP A 133 19.61 -8.28 4.81
CA ASP A 133 20.31 -9.35 5.52
C ASP A 133 19.92 -9.43 7.01
N ALA A 134 19.63 -8.29 7.63
CA ALA A 134 19.21 -8.22 9.04
C ALA A 134 17.96 -9.05 9.37
N ILE A 135 17.09 -9.28 8.38
CA ILE A 135 15.84 -10.04 8.54
C ILE A 135 15.72 -11.17 7.52
N HIS A 136 16.73 -11.39 6.68
CA HIS A 136 16.69 -12.42 5.64
C HIS A 136 16.63 -13.81 6.27
N PRO A 137 15.76 -14.74 5.79
CA PRO A 137 15.63 -16.09 6.33
C PRO A 137 16.92 -16.90 6.38
N ARG A 138 17.89 -16.60 5.54
CA ARG A 138 19.25 -17.19 5.54
C ARG A 138 19.98 -16.95 6.85
N PHE A 139 19.80 -15.79 7.48
CA PHE A 139 20.51 -15.38 8.69
C PHE A 139 19.62 -15.42 9.93
N THR A 140 18.31 -15.42 9.74
CA THR A 140 17.30 -15.58 10.77
C THR A 140 16.46 -16.83 10.48
N GLY A 141 15.68 -17.34 11.39
CA GLY A 141 14.75 -18.42 11.08
C GLY A 141 13.67 -17.99 10.09
N HIS A 142 13.07 -18.91 9.33
CA HIS A 142 12.02 -18.59 8.35
C HIS A 142 10.83 -17.86 8.96
N LYS A 143 10.46 -18.19 10.20
CA LYS A 143 9.33 -17.56 10.91
C LYS A 143 9.73 -16.44 11.87
N ASP A 144 11.02 -16.29 12.13
CA ASP A 144 11.51 -15.24 13.02
C ASP A 144 11.31 -13.87 12.36
N TYR A 145 10.91 -12.90 13.13
CA TYR A 145 10.64 -11.53 12.65
C TYR A 145 9.63 -11.46 11.50
N LEU A 146 8.67 -12.40 11.42
CA LEU A 146 7.73 -12.51 10.29
C LEU A 146 7.01 -11.19 10.00
N THR A 147 6.53 -10.49 11.03
CA THR A 147 5.87 -9.19 10.88
C THR A 147 6.80 -8.15 10.25
N SER A 148 8.07 -8.12 10.66
CA SER A 148 9.08 -7.21 10.09
C SER A 148 9.40 -7.56 8.64
N LYS A 149 9.47 -8.85 8.31
CA LYS A 149 9.67 -9.33 6.93
C LYS A 149 8.51 -8.93 6.01
N ILE A 150 7.28 -9.13 6.47
CA ILE A 150 6.07 -8.70 5.75
C ILE A 150 6.07 -7.18 5.55
N ASN A 151 6.35 -6.43 6.64
CA ASN A 151 6.42 -4.98 6.57
C ASN A 151 7.52 -4.50 5.60
N PHE A 152 8.67 -5.17 5.57
CA PHE A 152 9.73 -4.89 4.60
C PHE A 152 9.20 -5.04 3.16
N CYS A 153 8.49 -6.11 2.83
CA CYS A 153 7.92 -6.30 1.49
C CYS A 153 6.99 -5.14 1.10
N VAL A 154 6.13 -4.69 2.01
CA VAL A 154 5.20 -3.57 1.77
C VAL A 154 5.94 -2.25 1.61
N GLN A 155 6.82 -1.90 2.55
CA GLN A 155 7.56 -0.63 2.55
C GLN A 155 8.51 -0.54 1.34
N SER A 156 9.21 -1.63 1.03
CA SER A 156 10.13 -1.66 -0.12
C SER A 156 9.40 -1.51 -1.45
N SER A 157 8.14 -1.95 -1.54
CA SER A 157 7.33 -1.71 -2.75
C SER A 157 7.05 -0.21 -2.95
N GLY A 158 6.90 0.57 -1.87
CA GLY A 158 6.83 2.04 -1.94
C GLY A 158 8.13 2.67 -2.43
N VAL A 159 9.26 2.14 -1.96
CA VAL A 159 10.59 2.58 -2.42
C VAL A 159 10.83 2.19 -3.88
N ASP A 160 10.39 1.01 -4.31
CA ASP A 160 10.45 0.59 -5.71
C ASP A 160 9.66 1.56 -6.61
N PHE A 161 8.44 1.95 -6.18
CA PHE A 161 7.65 2.97 -6.88
C PHE A 161 8.41 4.29 -7.02
N LEU A 162 8.98 4.79 -5.93
CA LEU A 162 9.78 6.01 -5.92
C LEU A 162 10.93 5.95 -6.93
N HIS A 163 11.71 4.87 -6.90
CA HIS A 163 12.88 4.72 -7.77
C HIS A 163 12.51 4.62 -9.25
N ILE A 164 11.42 3.93 -9.58
CA ILE A 164 10.93 3.86 -10.97
C ILE A 164 10.52 5.25 -11.45
N CYS A 165 9.78 5.99 -10.62
CA CYS A 165 9.34 7.34 -10.95
C CYS A 165 10.54 8.29 -11.13
N LEU A 166 11.50 8.29 -10.22
CA LEU A 166 12.71 9.14 -10.31
C LEU A 166 13.52 8.83 -11.57
N THR A 167 13.69 7.54 -11.89
CA THR A 167 14.39 7.12 -13.11
C THR A 167 13.65 7.59 -14.36
N ALA A 168 12.33 7.51 -14.38
CA ALA A 168 11.51 7.99 -15.50
C ALA A 168 11.59 9.52 -15.66
N VAL A 169 11.58 10.27 -14.55
CA VAL A 169 11.75 11.74 -14.56
C VAL A 169 13.14 12.11 -15.11
N ASP A 170 14.19 11.48 -14.62
CA ASP A 170 15.56 11.73 -15.06
C ASP A 170 15.72 11.48 -16.58
N TYR A 171 15.19 10.35 -17.06
CA TYR A 171 15.16 10.05 -18.50
C TYR A 171 14.42 11.13 -19.32
N LEU A 172 13.23 11.56 -18.85
CA LEU A 172 12.44 12.57 -19.55
C LEU A 172 13.12 13.94 -19.55
N CYS A 173 13.71 14.33 -18.42
CA CYS A 173 14.45 15.58 -18.33
C CYS A 173 15.65 15.58 -19.31
N SER A 174 16.43 14.49 -19.33
CA SER A 174 17.54 14.35 -20.25
C SER A 174 17.11 14.33 -21.71
N LYS A 175 16.04 13.59 -22.03
CA LYS A 175 15.54 13.46 -23.42
C LYS A 175 15.00 14.76 -24.00
N TYR A 176 14.38 15.57 -23.17
CA TYR A 176 13.72 16.81 -23.60
C TYR A 176 14.46 18.08 -23.19
N ASP A 177 15.71 17.98 -22.76
CA ASP A 177 16.54 19.11 -22.34
C ASP A 177 15.80 20.02 -21.32
N ILE A 178 15.35 19.40 -20.23
CA ILE A 178 14.69 20.08 -19.10
C ILE A 178 15.74 20.22 -17.99
N ASP A 179 16.10 21.45 -17.64
CA ASP A 179 17.06 21.68 -16.55
C ASP A 179 16.37 21.59 -15.18
N ALA A 180 16.44 20.38 -14.61
CA ALA A 180 15.86 20.04 -13.33
C ALA A 180 16.81 19.14 -12.54
N ARG A 181 16.87 19.37 -11.23
CA ARG A 181 17.74 18.56 -10.32
C ARG A 181 16.97 18.13 -9.09
N LEU A 182 17.01 16.83 -8.79
CA LEU A 182 16.50 16.29 -7.54
C LEU A 182 17.34 16.83 -6.38
N CYS A 183 16.68 17.44 -5.39
CA CYS A 183 17.34 17.92 -4.17
C CYS A 183 17.25 16.88 -3.06
N ILE A 184 16.03 16.38 -2.79
CA ILE A 184 15.79 15.46 -1.68
C ILE A 184 14.46 14.70 -1.91
N THR A 185 14.39 13.51 -1.35
CA THR A 185 13.14 12.76 -1.19
C THR A 185 12.83 12.64 0.30
N ILE A 186 11.58 12.90 0.68
CA ILE A 186 11.10 12.76 2.06
C ILE A 186 9.84 11.92 2.03
N HIS A 187 9.90 10.65 2.41
CA HIS A 187 8.81 9.68 2.32
C HIS A 187 8.24 9.56 0.90
N ASP A 188 7.10 10.18 0.63
CA ASP A 188 6.36 10.20 -0.63
C ASP A 188 6.45 11.56 -1.36
N GLU A 189 7.34 12.44 -0.92
CA GLU A 189 7.59 13.76 -1.48
C GLU A 189 8.93 13.81 -2.21
N TYR A 190 8.96 14.46 -3.38
CA TYR A 190 10.20 14.81 -4.10
C TYR A 190 10.34 16.32 -4.16
N ARG A 191 11.53 16.83 -3.92
CA ARG A 191 11.84 18.24 -4.13
C ARG A 191 12.87 18.38 -5.22
N TYR A 192 12.53 19.18 -6.22
CA TYR A 192 13.38 19.50 -7.34
C TYR A 192 13.66 21.00 -7.40
N ILE A 193 14.85 21.38 -7.84
CA ILE A 193 15.14 22.70 -8.35
C ILE A 193 15.02 22.62 -9.86
N VAL A 194 14.24 23.54 -10.44
CA VAL A 194 13.94 23.59 -11.89
C VAL A 194 14.11 25.01 -12.38
N LEU A 195 14.71 25.21 -13.55
CA LEU A 195 14.73 26.52 -14.17
C LEU A 195 13.30 27.02 -14.44
N ALA A 196 13.01 28.29 -14.13
CA ALA A 196 11.67 28.86 -14.25
C ALA A 196 11.05 28.66 -15.65
N LYS A 197 11.86 28.77 -16.71
CA LYS A 197 11.43 28.53 -18.11
C LYS A 197 10.98 27.10 -18.37
N ASP A 198 11.47 26.12 -17.59
CA ASP A 198 11.22 24.70 -17.78
C ASP A 198 10.18 24.15 -16.80
N SER A 199 9.66 24.95 -15.86
CA SER A 199 8.77 24.47 -14.80
C SER A 199 7.54 23.73 -15.32
N ALA A 200 6.83 24.27 -16.31
CA ALA A 200 5.66 23.64 -16.91
C ALA A 200 6.01 22.33 -17.63
N ARG A 201 7.15 22.29 -18.33
CA ARG A 201 7.66 21.09 -19.02
C ARG A 201 8.04 20.02 -18.00
N PHE A 202 8.65 20.41 -16.90
CA PHE A 202 8.99 19.52 -15.81
C PHE A 202 7.73 18.92 -15.15
N CYS A 203 6.72 19.74 -14.86
CA CYS A 203 5.45 19.24 -14.34
C CYS A 203 4.82 18.20 -15.27
N LEU A 204 4.83 18.45 -16.58
CA LEU A 204 4.35 17.47 -17.56
C LEU A 204 5.19 16.19 -17.56
N ALA A 205 6.51 16.30 -17.53
CA ALA A 205 7.42 15.16 -17.46
C ALA A 205 7.18 14.32 -16.20
N LEU A 206 6.94 14.96 -15.05
CA LEU A 206 6.60 14.30 -13.80
C LEU A 206 5.28 13.50 -13.93
N GLN A 207 4.24 14.09 -14.49
CA GLN A 207 2.96 13.39 -14.69
C GLN A 207 3.09 12.20 -15.66
N ILE A 208 3.88 12.34 -16.73
CA ILE A 208 4.18 11.24 -17.65
C ILE A 208 4.97 10.13 -16.92
N ALA A 209 5.93 10.49 -16.07
CA ALA A 209 6.69 9.53 -15.27
C ALA A 209 5.78 8.73 -14.32
N HIS A 210 4.74 9.35 -13.74
CA HIS A 210 3.74 8.64 -12.96
C HIS A 210 2.95 7.62 -13.79
N LEU A 211 2.55 7.98 -15.01
CA LEU A 211 1.88 7.05 -15.93
C LEU A 211 2.78 5.86 -16.28
N TRP A 212 4.05 6.09 -16.54
CA TRP A 212 5.01 5.01 -16.80
C TRP A 212 5.24 4.12 -15.58
N THR A 213 5.38 4.74 -14.41
CA THR A 213 5.51 4.01 -13.14
C THR A 213 4.30 3.12 -12.89
N ARG A 214 3.09 3.66 -13.10
CA ARG A 214 1.85 2.90 -13.03
C ARG A 214 1.87 1.71 -14.00
N ALA A 215 2.18 1.93 -15.25
CA ALA A 215 2.22 0.88 -16.26
C ALA A 215 3.23 -0.22 -15.92
N TYR A 216 4.42 0.18 -15.48
CA TYR A 216 5.46 -0.77 -15.09
C TYR A 216 5.04 -1.61 -13.88
N ILE A 217 4.48 -0.99 -12.82
CA ILE A 217 4.03 -1.70 -11.63
C ILE A 217 2.88 -2.64 -11.98
N SER A 218 1.85 -2.15 -12.69
CA SER A 218 0.72 -2.97 -13.12
C SER A 218 1.19 -4.22 -13.87
N TYR A 219 2.12 -4.04 -14.81
CA TYR A 219 2.72 -5.15 -15.55
C TYR A 219 3.48 -6.11 -14.62
N SER A 220 4.33 -5.56 -13.74
CA SER A 220 5.22 -6.36 -12.86
C SER A 220 4.46 -7.22 -11.85
N VAL A 221 3.29 -6.77 -11.39
CA VAL A 221 2.44 -7.49 -10.42
C VAL A 221 1.25 -8.21 -11.07
N GLY A 222 1.11 -8.14 -12.40
CA GLY A 222 0.06 -8.85 -13.13
C GLY A 222 -1.33 -8.21 -13.03
N LEU A 223 -1.44 -6.91 -12.76
CA LEU A 223 -2.68 -6.17 -12.67
C LEU A 223 -2.92 -5.39 -13.98
N TYR A 224 -3.55 -6.02 -14.96
CA TYR A 224 -3.68 -5.46 -16.31
C TYR A 224 -4.95 -4.62 -16.51
N ASP A 225 -5.93 -4.72 -15.64
CA ASP A 225 -7.23 -4.08 -15.72
C ASP A 225 -7.38 -2.86 -14.78
N LEU A 226 -6.27 -2.33 -14.27
CA LEU A 226 -6.27 -1.15 -13.41
C LEU A 226 -6.87 0.06 -14.15
N PRO A 227 -7.93 0.70 -13.63
CA PRO A 227 -8.55 1.86 -14.27
C PRO A 227 -7.54 2.97 -14.58
N ALA A 228 -7.70 3.63 -15.73
CA ALA A 228 -6.82 4.73 -16.14
C ALA A 228 -6.85 5.91 -15.16
N SER A 229 -7.97 6.09 -14.44
CA SER A 229 -8.12 7.10 -13.39
C SER A 229 -7.19 6.88 -12.19
N VAL A 230 -6.70 5.65 -11.98
CA VAL A 230 -5.75 5.30 -10.93
C VAL A 230 -4.33 5.45 -11.47
N ALA A 231 -3.90 6.67 -11.68
CA ALA A 231 -2.55 6.98 -12.20
C ALA A 231 -1.58 7.49 -11.12
N TRP A 232 -2.09 7.71 -9.90
CA TRP A 232 -1.31 8.20 -8.74
C TRP A 232 -0.52 9.49 -9.02
N PHE A 233 -1.16 10.41 -9.71
CA PHE A 233 -0.55 11.72 -9.96
C PHE A 233 -0.20 12.43 -8.67
N SER A 234 0.99 13.02 -8.61
CA SER A 234 1.34 13.91 -7.51
C SER A 234 0.63 15.25 -7.64
N GLY A 235 0.29 15.84 -6.50
CA GLY A 235 0.12 17.28 -6.41
C GLY A 235 1.48 17.96 -6.68
N VAL A 236 1.48 19.10 -7.34
CA VAL A 236 2.69 19.90 -7.61
C VAL A 236 2.51 21.25 -6.98
N ASP A 237 3.37 21.58 -6.01
CA ASP A 237 3.48 22.91 -5.41
C ASP A 237 4.70 23.61 -6.02
N ILE A 238 4.51 24.87 -6.49
CA ILE A 238 5.55 25.68 -7.15
C ILE A 238 5.84 26.92 -6.33
#